data_3a13c172edad31db941c054b6c238001
#
_entry.id   3a13c172edad31db941c054b6c238001
#
_cell.length_a   1.000
_cell.length_b   1.000
_cell.length_c   1.000
_cell.angle_alpha   90.00
_cell.angle_beta   90.00
_cell.angle_gamma   90.00
#
_symmetry.space_group_name_H-M   'P 1'
#
loop_
_entity.id
_entity.type
_entity.pdbx_description
1 polymer ?
#
loop_
_entity_poly.entity_id
_entity_poly.type
_entity_poly.pdbx_seq_one_letter_code
_entity_poly.pdbx_strand_id
1 'polypeptide(L)'
;MGDYLASPMVQTPWGDSSELRERKLRPGARTPRAEVVRNQRERLFAAMVAVVSEKGYEATTVADLVALSGVSRSDFYKHFASKQDCFVAMVEALVEPMLETLAQAKAGADERRVREVFETFIGMAVQQPATARVCIVELHAAGEEAERAIDRVFDSFEELVRLASQRIADREGMPPEIVHALIGGLRKVLHTRLYRGKERELAKLAPQLWDWGLSYHPPPQPLRSRRRANGAPSRFEGYTPAERIARAVIAVTAEKGFQAMSTDDIAERASISLSTFYSHFADKRDAVLAALEMGAAQMLASVTPAAQRAADWREGVRIAYEAMVSYLVAEPAFARLAAVDVYAVGPAALARRDRVIDSMSAMLAPAFAENPAVPKIAGEAIAGAVYALLRNRVRNGGPQRLPEDVSLATYITLAPFVGPEEACAVANRRP
;
A
#
# COMPACT_ATOMS: atom_id res chain seq x y z
N MET A 1 16.36 -30.44 -19.60
CA MET A 1 16.13 -30.94 -18.23
C MET A 1 16.97 -30.02 -17.35
N GLY A 2 16.40 -28.80 -17.13
CA GLY A 2 17.10 -27.68 -16.50
C GLY A 2 17.18 -27.83 -15.00
N ASP A 3 18.22 -27.30 -14.42
CA ASP A 3 18.58 -27.28 -13.00
C ASP A 3 17.48 -26.61 -12.12
N TYR A 4 16.49 -27.39 -11.69
CA TYR A 4 15.53 -27.00 -10.65
C TYR A 4 16.00 -27.38 -9.22
N LEU A 5 17.31 -27.50 -9.01
CA LEU A 5 17.89 -28.10 -7.81
C LEU A 5 18.50 -27.08 -6.83
N ALA A 6 18.01 -25.86 -6.74
CA ALA A 6 18.31 -24.99 -5.58
C ALA A 6 17.28 -23.84 -5.44
N SER A 7 15.99 -24.14 -5.36
CA SER A 7 15.09 -23.12 -4.79
C SER A 7 15.50 -22.88 -3.34
N PRO A 8 15.72 -21.62 -2.89
CA PRO A 8 16.09 -21.37 -1.51
C PRO A 8 15.04 -21.97 -0.58
N MET A 9 15.47 -22.56 0.54
CA MET A 9 14.57 -23.07 1.57
C MET A 9 13.70 -21.91 2.09
N VAL A 10 12.42 -21.95 1.78
CA VAL A 10 11.45 -20.93 2.20
C VAL A 10 10.54 -21.53 3.24
N GLN A 11 10.62 -21.01 4.47
CA GLN A 11 9.67 -21.36 5.53
C GLN A 11 8.33 -20.70 5.23
N THR A 12 7.27 -21.50 5.27
CA THR A 12 5.89 -21.08 5.07
C THR A 12 5.01 -21.58 6.21
N PRO A 13 3.81 -21.04 6.42
CA PRO A 13 2.86 -21.57 7.40
C PRO A 13 2.50 -23.05 7.20
N TRP A 14 2.71 -23.56 5.99
CA TRP A 14 2.46 -24.95 5.62
C TRP A 14 3.73 -25.81 5.55
N GLY A 15 4.85 -25.31 6.08
CA GLY A 15 6.13 -26.01 6.18
C GLY A 15 7.19 -25.54 5.18
N ASP A 16 8.34 -26.20 5.19
CA ASP A 16 9.47 -25.87 4.34
C ASP A 16 9.19 -26.21 2.87
N SER A 17 9.53 -25.30 1.97
CA SER A 17 9.32 -25.47 0.53
C SER A 17 10.16 -26.59 -0.09
N SER A 18 11.30 -26.95 0.50
CA SER A 18 12.18 -28.02 0.04
C SER A 18 11.61 -29.42 0.26
N GLU A 19 10.72 -29.59 1.25
CA GLU A 19 10.17 -30.89 1.67
C GLU A 19 8.79 -31.20 1.06
N LEU A 20 8.22 -30.30 0.25
CA LEU A 20 6.82 -30.42 -0.20
C LEU A 20 6.50 -31.71 -0.95
N ARG A 21 7.45 -32.24 -1.73
CA ARG A 21 7.25 -33.49 -2.46
C ARG A 21 7.29 -34.72 -1.55
N GLU A 22 8.09 -34.71 -0.51
CA GLU A 22 8.23 -35.81 0.47
C GLU A 22 6.98 -35.93 1.34
N ARG A 23 6.30 -34.80 1.62
CA ARG A 23 5.07 -34.72 2.39
C ARG A 23 3.82 -35.24 1.68
N LYS A 24 3.97 -35.81 0.48
CA LYS A 24 2.87 -36.34 -0.33
C LYS A 24 2.18 -37.50 0.39
N LEU A 25 0.89 -37.30 0.72
CA LEU A 25 0.01 -38.38 1.19
C LEU A 25 -0.47 -39.25 0.03
N ARG A 26 -0.45 -40.57 0.20
CA ARG A 26 -1.01 -41.54 -0.75
C ARG A 26 -2.43 -41.88 -0.33
N PRO A 27 -3.41 -41.85 -1.25
CA PRO A 27 -4.75 -42.39 -0.97
C PRO A 27 -4.65 -43.86 -0.55
N GLY A 28 -5.38 -44.24 0.47
CA GLY A 28 -5.43 -45.62 0.95
C GLY A 28 -6.53 -45.80 1.99
N ALA A 29 -6.77 -47.05 2.41
CA ALA A 29 -7.83 -47.38 3.38
C ALA A 29 -7.67 -46.67 4.75
N ARG A 30 -6.47 -46.14 5.04
CA ARG A 30 -6.14 -45.42 6.31
C ARG A 30 -6.07 -43.90 6.16
N THR A 31 -6.12 -43.36 4.93
CA THR A 31 -6.02 -41.89 4.71
C THR A 31 -7.31 -41.40 4.05
N PRO A 32 -8.15 -40.67 4.78
CA PRO A 32 -9.39 -40.09 4.24
C PRO A 32 -9.14 -39.19 3.04
N ARG A 33 -10.00 -39.24 2.04
CA ARG A 33 -9.89 -38.40 0.83
C ARG A 33 -9.79 -36.90 1.16
N ALA A 34 -10.52 -36.44 2.18
CA ALA A 34 -10.48 -35.06 2.62
C ALA A 34 -9.09 -34.64 3.12
N GLU A 35 -8.36 -35.53 3.79
CA GLU A 35 -6.99 -35.28 4.24
C GLU A 35 -6.00 -35.18 3.09
N VAL A 36 -6.16 -36.04 2.09
CA VAL A 36 -5.34 -35.97 0.85
C VAL A 36 -5.57 -34.63 0.13
N VAL A 37 -6.83 -34.22 0.00
CA VAL A 37 -7.22 -32.94 -0.60
C VAL A 37 -6.60 -31.77 0.17
N ARG A 38 -6.72 -31.75 1.50
CA ARG A 38 -6.12 -30.73 2.36
C ARG A 38 -4.60 -30.68 2.17
N ASN A 39 -3.92 -31.82 2.24
CA ASN A 39 -2.47 -31.90 2.05
C ASN A 39 -2.03 -31.39 0.66
N GLN A 40 -2.79 -31.68 -0.40
CA GLN A 40 -2.49 -31.16 -1.74
C GLN A 40 -2.63 -29.63 -1.79
N ARG A 41 -3.68 -29.08 -1.20
CA ARG A 41 -3.88 -27.61 -1.14
C ARG A 41 -2.77 -26.92 -0.34
N GLU A 42 -2.41 -27.44 0.83
CA GLU A 42 -1.34 -26.91 1.68
C GLU A 42 0.02 -26.90 0.96
N ARG A 43 0.35 -27.96 0.22
CA ARG A 43 1.57 -28.01 -0.59
C ARG A 43 1.55 -27.01 -1.74
N LEU A 44 0.40 -26.80 -2.38
CA LEU A 44 0.23 -25.77 -3.41
C LEU A 44 0.35 -24.36 -2.84
N PHE A 45 -0.18 -24.11 -1.64
CA PHE A 45 -0.04 -22.83 -0.95
C PHE A 45 1.41 -22.53 -0.57
N ALA A 46 2.12 -23.51 -0.01
CA ALA A 46 3.55 -23.37 0.29
C ALA A 46 4.37 -23.12 -0.98
N ALA A 47 4.07 -23.85 -2.07
CA ALA A 47 4.71 -23.63 -3.37
C ALA A 47 4.40 -22.23 -3.93
N MET A 48 3.17 -21.73 -3.76
CA MET A 48 2.78 -20.38 -4.17
C MET A 48 3.61 -19.33 -3.44
N VAL A 49 3.72 -19.43 -2.10
CA VAL A 49 4.55 -18.52 -1.31
C VAL A 49 6.00 -18.55 -1.77
N ALA A 50 6.59 -19.75 -1.93
CA ALA A 50 7.99 -19.88 -2.30
C ALA A 50 8.27 -19.29 -3.69
N VAL A 51 7.49 -19.67 -4.71
CA VAL A 51 7.72 -19.24 -6.10
C VAL A 51 7.44 -17.74 -6.26
N VAL A 52 6.34 -17.22 -5.68
CA VAL A 52 5.99 -15.80 -5.80
C VAL A 52 6.99 -14.92 -5.04
N SER A 53 7.46 -15.33 -3.87
CA SER A 53 8.47 -14.56 -3.14
C SER A 53 9.80 -14.43 -3.88
N GLU A 54 10.14 -15.42 -4.73
CA GLU A 54 11.39 -15.45 -5.50
C GLU A 54 11.30 -14.62 -6.80
N LYS A 55 10.27 -14.84 -7.62
CA LYS A 55 10.20 -14.25 -8.96
C LYS A 55 9.01 -13.32 -9.22
N GLY A 56 8.19 -13.07 -8.20
CA GLY A 56 6.99 -12.26 -8.29
C GLY A 56 5.77 -13.01 -8.84
N TYR A 57 4.58 -12.47 -8.56
CA TYR A 57 3.32 -13.09 -8.97
C TYR A 57 3.16 -13.18 -10.50
N GLU A 58 3.51 -12.14 -11.24
CA GLU A 58 3.32 -12.11 -12.70
C GLU A 58 4.12 -13.21 -13.42
N ALA A 59 5.39 -13.40 -13.03
CA ALA A 59 6.27 -14.40 -13.61
C ALA A 59 5.98 -15.84 -13.15
N THR A 60 5.16 -16.02 -12.11
CA THR A 60 4.76 -17.33 -11.57
C THR A 60 3.77 -18.02 -12.50
N THR A 61 3.99 -19.31 -12.81
CA THR A 61 3.10 -20.11 -13.62
C THR A 61 2.56 -21.33 -12.86
N VAL A 62 1.44 -21.91 -13.34
CA VAL A 62 0.92 -23.17 -12.78
C VAL A 62 1.96 -24.29 -12.90
N ALA A 63 2.81 -24.28 -13.96
CA ALA A 63 3.88 -25.28 -14.13
C ALA A 63 4.90 -25.21 -12.98
N ASP A 64 5.26 -24.01 -12.51
CA ASP A 64 6.17 -23.85 -11.37
C ASP A 64 5.55 -24.41 -10.07
N LEU A 65 4.26 -24.12 -9.84
CA LEU A 65 3.57 -24.57 -8.64
C LEU A 65 3.46 -26.08 -8.56
N VAL A 66 3.09 -26.75 -9.65
CA VAL A 66 2.99 -28.21 -9.70
C VAL A 66 4.36 -28.87 -9.64
N ALA A 67 5.38 -28.25 -10.25
CA ALA A 67 6.75 -28.72 -10.19
C ALA A 67 7.29 -28.73 -8.76
N LEU A 68 7.10 -27.64 -8.01
CA LEU A 68 7.59 -27.51 -6.64
C LEU A 68 6.75 -28.34 -5.66
N SER A 69 5.42 -28.23 -5.71
CA SER A 69 4.51 -28.93 -4.79
C SER A 69 4.46 -30.44 -4.98
N GLY A 70 4.83 -30.97 -6.15
CA GLY A 70 4.64 -32.39 -6.52
C GLY A 70 3.16 -32.79 -6.64
N VAL A 71 2.23 -31.83 -6.77
CA VAL A 71 0.83 -32.06 -7.14
C VAL A 71 0.74 -32.11 -8.65
N SER A 72 -0.05 -33.04 -9.21
CA SER A 72 -0.19 -33.11 -10.67
C SER A 72 -0.95 -31.90 -11.22
N ARG A 73 -0.71 -31.55 -12.50
CA ARG A 73 -1.46 -30.50 -13.19
C ARG A 73 -2.97 -30.78 -13.21
N SER A 74 -3.36 -32.04 -13.39
CA SER A 74 -4.76 -32.47 -13.34
C SER A 74 -5.37 -32.24 -11.95
N ASP A 75 -4.63 -32.55 -10.88
CA ASP A 75 -5.12 -32.33 -9.51
C ASP A 75 -5.14 -30.86 -9.16
N PHE A 76 -4.20 -30.04 -9.65
CA PHE A 76 -4.27 -28.60 -9.51
C PHE A 76 -5.61 -28.06 -10.01
N TYR A 77 -6.02 -28.42 -11.23
CA TYR A 77 -7.28 -27.94 -11.81
C TYR A 77 -8.54 -28.55 -11.20
N LYS A 78 -8.43 -29.59 -10.37
CA LYS A 78 -9.53 -30.05 -9.50
C LYS A 78 -9.72 -29.16 -8.27
N HIS A 79 -8.67 -28.45 -7.84
CA HIS A 79 -8.69 -27.59 -6.66
C HIS A 79 -8.92 -26.12 -6.99
N PHE A 80 -8.39 -25.64 -8.11
CA PHE A 80 -8.34 -24.24 -8.50
C PHE A 80 -8.53 -24.07 -10.01
N ALA A 81 -9.41 -23.15 -10.41
CA ALA A 81 -9.66 -22.85 -11.81
C ALA A 81 -8.46 -22.15 -12.48
N SER A 82 -7.68 -21.39 -11.73
CA SER A 82 -6.56 -20.59 -12.22
C SER A 82 -5.43 -20.41 -11.18
N LYS A 83 -4.32 -19.84 -11.60
CA LYS A 83 -3.26 -19.36 -10.70
C LYS A 83 -3.80 -18.33 -9.70
N GLN A 84 -4.65 -17.43 -10.17
CA GLN A 84 -5.27 -16.38 -9.36
C GLN A 84 -6.17 -16.99 -8.27
N ASP A 85 -7.02 -17.94 -8.63
CA ASP A 85 -7.89 -18.64 -7.69
C ASP A 85 -7.09 -19.37 -6.59
N CYS A 86 -5.99 -20.02 -6.96
CA CYS A 86 -5.06 -20.62 -5.99
C CYS A 86 -4.41 -19.58 -5.08
N PHE A 87 -4.01 -18.42 -5.62
CA PHE A 87 -3.42 -17.33 -4.85
C PHE A 87 -4.42 -16.74 -3.85
N VAL A 88 -5.63 -16.43 -4.30
CA VAL A 88 -6.69 -15.90 -3.43
C VAL A 88 -7.02 -16.90 -2.31
N ALA A 89 -7.18 -18.19 -2.64
CA ALA A 89 -7.44 -19.21 -1.63
C ALA A 89 -6.29 -19.36 -0.61
N MET A 90 -5.05 -19.17 -1.04
CA MET A 90 -3.89 -19.15 -0.15
C MET A 90 -3.95 -17.93 0.79
N VAL A 91 -4.24 -16.73 0.26
CA VAL A 91 -4.37 -15.51 1.07
C VAL A 91 -5.51 -15.65 2.08
N GLU A 92 -6.66 -16.17 1.68
CA GLU A 92 -7.78 -16.44 2.58
C GLU A 92 -7.39 -17.37 3.74
N ALA A 93 -6.64 -18.44 3.43
CA ALA A 93 -6.17 -19.37 4.46
C ALA A 93 -5.18 -18.74 5.46
N LEU A 94 -4.48 -17.66 5.07
CA LEU A 94 -3.61 -16.87 5.96
C LEU A 94 -4.39 -15.83 6.77
N VAL A 95 -5.41 -15.24 6.17
CA VAL A 95 -6.21 -14.16 6.75
C VAL A 95 -7.14 -14.67 7.86
N GLU A 96 -7.73 -15.84 7.70
CA GLU A 96 -8.71 -16.37 8.66
C GLU A 96 -8.20 -16.45 10.11
N PRO A 97 -7.03 -17.05 10.41
CA PRO A 97 -6.49 -17.07 11.77
C PRO A 97 -6.16 -15.68 12.33
N MET A 98 -5.79 -14.74 11.44
CA MET A 98 -5.51 -13.34 11.84
C MET A 98 -6.81 -12.64 12.24
N LEU A 99 -7.89 -12.85 11.50
CA LEU A 99 -9.21 -12.29 11.83
C LEU A 99 -9.76 -12.87 13.13
N GLU A 100 -9.57 -14.17 13.38
CA GLU A 100 -9.93 -14.81 14.65
C GLU A 100 -9.17 -14.18 15.84
N THR A 101 -7.87 -13.96 15.69
CA THR A 101 -7.03 -13.28 16.70
C THR A 101 -7.54 -11.87 16.99
N LEU A 102 -7.86 -11.11 15.95
CA LEU A 102 -8.42 -9.75 16.06
C LEU A 102 -9.81 -9.76 16.70
N ALA A 103 -10.66 -10.72 16.37
CA ALA A 103 -11.99 -10.83 16.96
C ALA A 103 -11.91 -11.10 18.48
N GLN A 104 -10.99 -11.98 18.90
CA GLN A 104 -10.74 -12.24 20.32
C GLN A 104 -10.18 -10.99 21.03
N ALA A 105 -9.26 -10.27 20.41
CA ALA A 105 -8.71 -9.03 20.97
C ALA A 105 -9.77 -7.94 21.16
N LYS A 106 -10.70 -7.80 20.23
CA LYS A 106 -11.80 -6.80 20.28
C LYS A 106 -12.74 -6.99 21.46
N ALA A 107 -12.96 -8.23 21.93
CA ALA A 107 -13.81 -8.51 23.09
C ALA A 107 -13.32 -7.83 24.39
N GLY A 108 -12.02 -7.59 24.52
CA GLY A 108 -11.40 -6.90 25.65
C GLY A 108 -10.49 -5.75 25.20
N ALA A 109 -10.88 -4.98 24.17
CA ALA A 109 -10.05 -3.96 23.54
C ALA A 109 -9.52 -2.95 24.57
N ASP A 110 -8.22 -2.91 24.74
CA ASP A 110 -7.44 -1.94 25.53
C ASP A 110 -6.06 -1.74 24.85
N GLU A 111 -5.25 -0.83 25.38
CA GLU A 111 -3.93 -0.54 24.83
C GLU A 111 -3.03 -1.79 24.79
N ARG A 112 -3.07 -2.61 25.84
CA ARG A 112 -2.27 -3.83 25.92
C ARG A 112 -2.65 -4.82 24.82
N ARG A 113 -3.94 -5.01 24.54
CA ARG A 113 -4.41 -5.90 23.46
C ARG A 113 -4.02 -5.40 22.09
N VAL A 114 -4.12 -4.08 21.84
CA VAL A 114 -3.63 -3.49 20.59
C VAL A 114 -2.15 -3.75 20.41
N ARG A 115 -1.36 -3.57 21.46
CA ARG A 115 0.08 -3.80 21.44
C ARG A 115 0.42 -5.27 21.18
N GLU A 116 -0.23 -6.19 21.87
CA GLU A 116 -0.04 -7.64 21.69
C GLU A 116 -0.30 -8.07 20.22
N VAL A 117 -1.39 -7.57 19.61
CA VAL A 117 -1.71 -7.86 18.21
C VAL A 117 -0.70 -7.22 17.27
N PHE A 118 -0.33 -5.96 17.51
CA PHE A 118 0.68 -5.25 16.71
C PHE A 118 2.03 -6.01 16.74
N GLU A 119 2.53 -6.38 17.93
CA GLU A 119 3.79 -7.11 18.08
C GLU A 119 3.71 -8.49 17.43
N THR A 120 2.55 -9.17 17.50
CA THR A 120 2.32 -10.45 16.83
C THR A 120 2.44 -10.31 15.32
N PHE A 121 1.80 -9.33 14.72
CA PHE A 121 1.83 -9.13 13.26
C PHE A 121 3.23 -8.74 12.75
N ILE A 122 3.94 -7.88 13.50
CA ILE A 122 5.35 -7.58 13.20
C ILE A 122 6.22 -8.83 13.33
N GLY A 123 6.02 -9.62 14.41
CA GLY A 123 6.74 -10.86 14.62
C GLY A 123 6.53 -11.87 13.48
N MET A 124 5.30 -12.03 12.99
CA MET A 124 4.99 -12.88 11.84
C MET A 124 5.72 -12.40 10.57
N ALA A 125 5.75 -11.10 10.31
CA ALA A 125 6.45 -10.55 9.15
C ALA A 125 7.97 -10.78 9.20
N VAL A 126 8.57 -10.76 10.41
CA VAL A 126 10.00 -11.04 10.62
C VAL A 126 10.32 -12.53 10.52
N GLN A 127 9.45 -13.39 11.08
CA GLN A 127 9.68 -14.84 11.13
C GLN A 127 9.38 -15.52 9.79
N GLN A 128 8.42 -14.99 9.03
CA GLN A 128 7.98 -15.53 7.74
C GLN A 128 8.00 -14.46 6.65
N PRO A 129 9.19 -13.91 6.31
CA PRO A 129 9.32 -12.78 5.42
C PRO A 129 8.80 -13.05 4.00
N ALA A 130 8.95 -14.28 3.50
CA ALA A 130 8.44 -14.67 2.19
C ALA A 130 6.90 -14.58 2.15
N THR A 131 6.23 -15.12 3.17
CA THR A 131 4.77 -15.03 3.30
C THR A 131 4.30 -13.58 3.42
N ALA A 132 4.95 -12.80 4.29
CA ALA A 132 4.62 -11.39 4.46
C ALA A 132 4.84 -10.58 3.17
N ARG A 133 5.94 -10.85 2.42
CA ARG A 133 6.20 -10.24 1.11
C ARG A 133 5.08 -10.54 0.12
N VAL A 134 4.66 -11.80 0.02
CA VAL A 134 3.56 -12.20 -0.88
C VAL A 134 2.26 -11.48 -0.52
N CYS A 135 1.92 -11.37 0.77
CA CYS A 135 0.68 -10.74 1.25
C CYS A 135 0.68 -9.20 1.24
N ILE A 136 1.86 -8.56 1.26
CA ILE A 136 1.94 -7.09 1.37
C ILE A 136 2.46 -6.44 0.09
N VAL A 137 3.37 -7.11 -0.63
CA VAL A 137 4.03 -6.53 -1.82
C VAL A 137 3.44 -7.09 -3.12
N GLU A 138 3.30 -8.41 -3.23
CA GLU A 138 2.89 -9.07 -4.48
C GLU A 138 1.37 -9.15 -4.66
N LEU A 139 0.62 -8.92 -3.60
CA LEU A 139 -0.84 -9.00 -3.52
C LEU A 139 -1.55 -8.24 -4.64
N HIS A 140 -1.09 -7.02 -4.93
CA HIS A 140 -1.73 -6.13 -5.90
C HIS A 140 -1.68 -6.66 -7.34
N ALA A 141 -0.66 -7.46 -7.67
CA ALA A 141 -0.55 -8.11 -8.97
C ALA A 141 -1.55 -9.27 -9.14
N ALA A 142 -2.09 -9.81 -8.05
CA ALA A 142 -3.07 -10.90 -8.07
C ALA A 142 -4.53 -10.41 -8.19
N GLY A 143 -4.77 -9.09 -8.10
CA GLY A 143 -6.08 -8.46 -8.34
C GLY A 143 -6.88 -8.13 -7.09
N GLU A 144 -8.02 -7.46 -7.29
CA GLU A 144 -8.83 -6.87 -6.22
C GLU A 144 -9.35 -7.86 -5.17
N GLU A 145 -9.58 -9.11 -5.53
CA GLU A 145 -10.10 -10.12 -4.59
C GLU A 145 -9.07 -10.45 -3.52
N ALA A 146 -7.80 -10.60 -3.92
CA ALA A 146 -6.70 -10.78 -3.00
C ALA A 146 -6.49 -9.54 -2.12
N GLU A 147 -6.58 -8.33 -2.69
CA GLU A 147 -6.49 -7.07 -1.92
C GLU A 147 -7.58 -6.99 -0.85
N ARG A 148 -8.83 -7.30 -1.21
CA ARG A 148 -9.96 -7.28 -0.27
C ARG A 148 -9.77 -8.24 0.91
N ALA A 149 -9.13 -9.39 0.69
CA ALA A 149 -8.86 -10.33 1.76
C ALA A 149 -7.91 -9.74 2.81
N ILE A 150 -6.82 -9.10 2.40
CA ILE A 150 -5.88 -8.44 3.31
C ILE A 150 -6.46 -7.15 3.92
N ASP A 151 -7.24 -6.39 3.16
CA ASP A 151 -7.88 -5.17 3.68
C ASP A 151 -8.80 -5.49 4.86
N ARG A 152 -9.51 -6.63 4.88
CA ARG A 152 -10.29 -7.08 6.04
C ARG A 152 -9.47 -7.20 7.33
N VAL A 153 -8.22 -7.63 7.25
CA VAL A 153 -7.33 -7.70 8.42
C VAL A 153 -7.01 -6.30 8.94
N PHE A 154 -6.64 -5.38 8.05
CA PHE A 154 -6.33 -4.00 8.43
C PHE A 154 -7.56 -3.26 8.96
N ASP A 155 -8.72 -3.42 8.32
CA ASP A 155 -9.99 -2.84 8.78
C ASP A 155 -10.36 -3.38 10.17
N SER A 156 -10.15 -4.67 10.41
CA SER A 156 -10.38 -5.30 11.71
C SER A 156 -9.39 -4.81 12.78
N PHE A 157 -8.15 -4.49 12.39
CA PHE A 157 -7.16 -3.89 13.29
C PHE A 157 -7.49 -2.41 13.57
N GLU A 158 -7.91 -1.64 12.57
CA GLU A 158 -8.43 -0.27 12.76
C GLU A 158 -9.57 -0.26 13.78
N GLU A 159 -10.51 -1.20 13.67
CA GLU A 159 -11.60 -1.29 14.62
C GLU A 159 -11.13 -1.63 16.03
N LEU A 160 -10.16 -2.53 16.20
CA LEU A 160 -9.55 -2.83 17.49
C LEU A 160 -8.93 -1.56 18.11
N VAL A 161 -8.15 -0.80 17.34
CA VAL A 161 -7.55 0.46 17.79
C VAL A 161 -8.61 1.47 18.18
N ARG A 162 -9.68 1.61 17.38
CA ARG A 162 -10.81 2.51 17.65
C ARG A 162 -11.54 2.15 18.96
N LEU A 163 -11.82 0.87 19.17
CA LEU A 163 -12.46 0.39 20.39
C LEU A 163 -11.58 0.61 21.63
N ALA A 164 -10.27 0.39 21.53
CA ALA A 164 -9.33 0.65 22.59
C ALA A 164 -9.24 2.14 22.91
N SER A 165 -9.17 3.01 21.89
CA SER A 165 -9.11 4.47 22.06
C SER A 165 -10.30 5.02 22.83
N GLN A 166 -11.50 4.45 22.68
CA GLN A 166 -12.69 4.87 23.45
C GLN A 166 -12.59 4.58 24.96
N ARG A 167 -11.65 3.75 25.39
CA ARG A 167 -11.46 3.37 26.80
C ARG A 167 -10.27 4.07 27.45
N ILE A 168 -9.51 4.84 26.68
CA ILE A 168 -8.33 5.58 27.14
C ILE A 168 -8.74 7.04 27.28
N ALA A 169 -8.68 7.59 28.48
CA ALA A 169 -9.24 8.93 28.82
C ALA A 169 -8.73 10.06 27.93
N ASP A 170 -7.45 10.04 27.53
CA ASP A 170 -6.84 11.07 26.69
C ASP A 170 -6.97 10.81 25.18
N ARG A 171 -7.66 9.72 24.79
CA ARG A 171 -7.92 9.33 23.40
C ARG A 171 -9.40 9.16 23.07
N GLU A 172 -10.26 9.38 24.03
CA GLU A 172 -11.70 9.40 23.81
C GLU A 172 -12.05 10.47 22.76
N GLY A 173 -12.86 10.09 21.75
CA GLY A 173 -13.19 10.97 20.63
C GLY A 173 -12.16 11.03 19.51
N MET A 174 -11.17 10.10 19.46
CA MET A 174 -10.23 9.99 18.33
C MET A 174 -11.01 9.81 17.02
N PRO A 175 -10.83 10.73 16.04
CA PRO A 175 -11.47 10.60 14.73
C PRO A 175 -11.05 9.29 14.03
N PRO A 176 -11.99 8.54 13.45
CA PRO A 176 -11.66 7.28 12.75
C PRO A 176 -10.70 7.49 11.59
N GLU A 177 -10.70 8.63 10.95
CA GLU A 177 -9.78 8.99 9.88
C GLU A 177 -8.32 9.07 10.37
N ILE A 178 -8.08 9.47 11.62
CA ILE A 178 -6.72 9.44 12.21
C ILE A 178 -6.28 8.00 12.40
N VAL A 179 -7.14 7.14 12.94
CA VAL A 179 -6.83 5.71 13.10
C VAL A 179 -6.51 5.08 11.74
N HIS A 180 -7.35 5.32 10.72
CA HIS A 180 -7.11 4.86 9.35
C HIS A 180 -5.75 5.33 8.82
N ALA A 181 -5.40 6.58 9.03
CA ALA A 181 -4.12 7.14 8.62
C ALA A 181 -2.94 6.46 9.33
N LEU A 182 -3.04 6.22 10.65
CA LEU A 182 -1.98 5.53 11.42
C LEU A 182 -1.72 4.12 10.88
N ILE A 183 -2.79 3.36 10.60
CA ILE A 183 -2.67 2.03 10.00
C ILE A 183 -2.06 2.13 8.59
N GLY A 184 -2.43 3.15 7.81
CA GLY A 184 -1.81 3.44 6.52
C GLY A 184 -0.31 3.71 6.61
N GLY A 185 0.12 4.45 7.62
CA GLY A 185 1.54 4.68 7.94
C GLY A 185 2.28 3.39 8.27
N LEU A 186 1.70 2.55 9.12
CA LEU A 186 2.23 1.23 9.43
C LEU A 186 2.36 0.35 8.17
N ARG A 187 1.31 0.29 7.34
CA ARG A 187 1.32 -0.46 6.06
C ARG A 187 2.46 0.00 5.15
N LYS A 188 2.70 1.31 5.05
CA LYS A 188 3.80 1.87 4.23
C LYS A 188 5.16 1.39 4.73
N VAL A 189 5.42 1.44 6.04
CA VAL A 189 6.69 0.99 6.61
C VAL A 189 6.89 -0.50 6.39
N LEU A 190 5.86 -1.32 6.62
CA LEU A 190 5.87 -2.76 6.36
C LEU A 190 6.19 -3.05 4.89
N HIS A 191 5.44 -2.43 3.96
CA HIS A 191 5.66 -2.59 2.52
C HIS A 191 7.08 -2.24 2.12
N THR A 192 7.61 -1.10 2.58
CA THR A 192 8.96 -0.65 2.23
C THR A 192 10.03 -1.63 2.71
N ARG A 193 9.93 -2.15 3.94
CA ARG A 193 10.90 -3.09 4.49
C ARG A 193 10.86 -4.44 3.79
N LEU A 194 9.66 -4.98 3.54
CA LEU A 194 9.48 -6.24 2.81
C LEU A 194 9.89 -6.13 1.33
N TYR A 195 9.57 -5.02 0.67
CA TYR A 195 9.99 -4.79 -0.72
C TYR A 195 11.50 -4.72 -0.88
N ARG A 196 12.20 -4.11 0.09
CA ARG A 196 13.67 -3.95 0.09
C ARG A 196 14.43 -5.15 0.68
N GLY A 197 13.75 -6.22 1.13
CA GLY A 197 14.38 -7.35 1.81
C GLY A 197 15.00 -6.98 3.15
N LYS A 198 14.40 -6.03 3.87
CA LYS A 198 14.87 -5.48 5.15
C LYS A 198 13.91 -5.78 6.29
N GLU A 199 13.19 -6.89 6.22
CA GLU A 199 12.19 -7.29 7.21
C GLU A 199 12.75 -7.41 8.62
N ARG A 200 14.03 -7.75 8.78
CA ARG A 200 14.70 -7.83 10.09
C ARG A 200 14.77 -6.48 10.81
N GLU A 201 14.73 -5.37 10.07
CA GLU A 201 14.68 -4.03 10.67
C GLU A 201 13.34 -3.78 11.40
N LEU A 202 12.26 -4.47 11.02
CA LEU A 202 10.93 -4.31 11.61
C LEU A 202 10.93 -4.54 13.12
N ALA A 203 11.68 -5.55 13.61
CA ALA A 203 11.79 -5.80 15.04
C ALA A 203 12.38 -4.63 15.83
N LYS A 204 13.34 -3.89 15.24
CA LYS A 204 13.93 -2.69 15.83
C LYS A 204 13.05 -1.45 15.69
N LEU A 205 12.23 -1.40 14.65
CA LEU A 205 11.34 -0.29 14.36
C LEU A 205 10.01 -0.39 15.12
N ALA A 206 9.59 -1.59 15.52
CA ALA A 206 8.31 -1.81 16.18
C ALA A 206 8.09 -0.91 17.42
N PRO A 207 9.02 -0.79 18.39
CA PRO A 207 8.84 0.12 19.51
C PRO A 207 8.68 1.58 19.04
N GLN A 208 9.46 2.02 18.06
CA GLN A 208 9.42 3.39 17.54
C GLN A 208 8.10 3.69 16.81
N LEU A 209 7.56 2.71 16.07
CA LEU A 209 6.26 2.81 15.42
C LEU A 209 5.12 2.82 16.45
N TRP A 210 5.27 2.05 17.52
CA TRP A 210 4.34 2.08 18.63
C TRP A 210 4.31 3.46 19.30
N ASP A 211 5.48 3.99 19.68
CA ASP A 211 5.61 5.32 20.29
C ASP A 211 5.06 6.43 19.37
N TRP A 212 5.34 6.33 18.05
CA TRP A 212 4.75 7.22 17.07
C TRP A 212 3.21 7.14 17.04
N GLY A 213 2.63 5.95 17.06
CA GLY A 213 1.17 5.78 17.14
C GLY A 213 0.58 6.34 18.43
N LEU A 214 1.31 6.19 19.54
CA LEU A 214 0.90 6.73 20.84
C LEU A 214 1.00 8.25 20.94
N SER A 215 1.75 8.93 20.10
CA SER A 215 1.88 10.39 20.11
C SER A 215 0.63 11.15 19.62
N TYR A 216 -0.37 10.43 19.08
CA TYR A 216 -1.59 11.05 18.58
C TYR A 216 -2.69 11.11 19.64
N HIS A 217 -3.29 12.27 19.75
CA HIS A 217 -4.47 12.56 20.58
C HIS A 217 -5.59 13.10 19.69
N PRO A 218 -6.85 13.12 20.17
CA PRO A 218 -7.93 13.80 19.48
C PRO A 218 -7.61 15.30 19.30
N PRO A 219 -7.95 15.90 18.15
CA PRO A 219 -7.83 17.34 17.99
C PRO A 219 -8.67 18.05 19.05
N PRO A 220 -8.14 19.08 19.77
CA PRO A 220 -8.88 19.78 20.82
C PRO A 220 -10.09 20.57 20.29
N GLN A 221 -10.15 20.79 18.99
CA GLN A 221 -11.27 21.39 18.28
C GLN A 221 -11.51 20.66 16.97
N PRO A 222 -12.74 20.66 16.43
CA PRO A 222 -13.03 20.08 15.13
C PRO A 222 -12.11 20.64 14.04
N LEU A 223 -11.53 19.76 13.25
CA LEU A 223 -10.73 20.15 12.09
C LEU A 223 -11.67 20.70 11.00
N ARG A 224 -11.29 21.84 10.42
CA ARG A 224 -12.11 22.50 9.42
C ARG A 224 -12.10 21.76 8.11
N SER A 225 -13.26 21.31 7.65
CA SER A 225 -13.41 20.84 6.27
C SER A 225 -13.43 22.05 5.33
N ARG A 226 -12.61 21.96 4.27
CA ARG A 226 -12.57 23.00 3.24
C ARG A 226 -13.58 22.68 2.14
N ARG A 227 -14.08 23.71 1.46
CA ARG A 227 -15.04 23.53 0.36
C ARG A 227 -14.41 22.73 -0.78
N ARG A 228 -15.24 21.90 -1.44
CA ARG A 228 -14.89 21.26 -2.71
C ARG A 228 -14.35 22.31 -3.69
N ALA A 229 -13.24 22.01 -4.33
CA ALA A 229 -12.73 22.85 -5.41
C ALA A 229 -13.45 22.49 -6.70
N ASN A 230 -13.87 23.49 -7.46
CA ASN A 230 -14.23 23.30 -8.85
C ASN A 230 -12.93 23.08 -9.63
N GLY A 231 -12.86 22.03 -10.44
CA GLY A 231 -11.67 21.68 -11.21
C GLY A 231 -11.16 22.88 -12.01
N ALA A 232 -9.93 23.28 -11.79
CA ALA A 232 -9.23 24.19 -12.70
C ALA A 232 -8.92 23.45 -14.01
N PRO A 233 -8.73 24.17 -15.14
CA PRO A 233 -8.30 23.53 -16.39
C PRO A 233 -6.96 22.82 -16.20
N SER A 234 -6.82 21.64 -16.86
CA SER A 234 -5.60 20.84 -16.86
C SER A 234 -4.37 21.70 -17.18
N ARG A 235 -3.31 21.55 -16.40
CA ARG A 235 -2.03 22.23 -16.60
C ARG A 235 -1.05 21.42 -17.47
N PHE A 236 -1.46 20.24 -17.90
CA PHE A 236 -0.70 19.41 -18.82
C PHE A 236 -0.76 19.99 -20.22
N GLU A 237 0.19 20.81 -20.59
CA GLU A 237 0.39 21.27 -21.96
C GLU A 237 1.38 20.32 -22.64
N GLY A 238 0.87 19.40 -23.47
CA GLY A 238 1.70 18.40 -24.15
C GLY A 238 2.40 18.96 -25.37
N TYR A 239 3.57 19.59 -25.21
CA TYR A 239 4.35 20.16 -26.30
C TYR A 239 5.20 19.13 -27.03
N THR A 240 5.74 18.12 -26.33
CA THR A 240 6.57 17.07 -26.92
C THR A 240 5.76 15.78 -27.18
N PRO A 241 6.20 14.90 -28.10
CA PRO A 241 5.57 13.59 -28.27
C PRO A 241 5.50 12.78 -26.98
N ALA A 242 6.55 12.78 -26.17
CA ALA A 242 6.58 12.07 -24.89
C ALA A 242 5.52 12.60 -23.91
N GLU A 243 5.35 13.92 -23.80
CA GLU A 243 4.31 14.54 -22.96
C GLU A 243 2.90 14.22 -23.47
N ARG A 244 2.69 14.22 -24.79
CA ARG A 244 1.39 13.83 -25.38
C ARG A 244 1.06 12.36 -25.06
N ILE A 245 2.06 11.48 -25.15
CA ILE A 245 1.90 10.06 -24.78
C ILE A 245 1.57 9.94 -23.29
N ALA A 246 2.32 10.59 -22.42
CA ALA A 246 2.07 10.55 -20.97
C ALA A 246 0.66 11.03 -20.62
N ARG A 247 0.20 12.10 -21.25
CA ARG A 247 -1.16 12.64 -21.10
C ARG A 247 -2.22 11.64 -21.58
N ALA A 248 -1.99 11.03 -22.75
CA ALA A 248 -2.87 9.99 -23.29
C ALA A 248 -2.95 8.78 -22.34
N VAL A 249 -1.81 8.32 -21.82
CA VAL A 249 -1.73 7.24 -20.82
C VAL A 249 -2.57 7.55 -19.59
N ILE A 250 -2.43 8.75 -19.01
CA ILE A 250 -3.20 9.18 -17.84
C ILE A 250 -4.70 9.13 -18.13
N ALA A 251 -5.12 9.68 -19.28
CA ALA A 251 -6.53 9.72 -19.68
C ALA A 251 -7.11 8.32 -19.95
N VAL A 252 -6.41 7.49 -20.73
CA VAL A 252 -6.87 6.14 -21.09
C VAL A 252 -6.89 5.21 -19.86
N THR A 253 -5.90 5.35 -18.97
CA THR A 253 -5.91 4.58 -17.71
C THR A 253 -7.11 4.94 -16.84
N ALA A 254 -7.46 6.23 -16.75
CA ALA A 254 -8.62 6.66 -15.98
C ALA A 254 -9.95 6.17 -16.58
N GLU A 255 -10.03 5.99 -17.90
CA GLU A 255 -11.23 5.53 -18.61
C GLU A 255 -11.38 4.00 -18.61
N LYS A 256 -10.31 3.27 -18.90
CA LYS A 256 -10.34 1.81 -19.16
C LYS A 256 -9.68 0.98 -18.06
N GLY A 257 -8.86 1.61 -17.21
CA GLY A 257 -7.96 0.91 -16.29
C GLY A 257 -6.70 0.37 -17.00
N PHE A 258 -5.64 0.10 -16.22
CA PHE A 258 -4.36 -0.35 -16.78
C PHE A 258 -4.44 -1.68 -17.52
N GLN A 259 -5.22 -2.64 -17.03
CA GLN A 259 -5.30 -3.98 -17.63
C GLN A 259 -5.94 -3.95 -19.03
N ALA A 260 -7.04 -3.23 -19.18
CA ALA A 260 -7.79 -3.14 -20.44
C ALA A 260 -7.19 -2.17 -21.45
N MET A 261 -6.31 -1.25 -21.03
CA MET A 261 -5.62 -0.30 -21.91
C MET A 261 -4.66 -1.02 -22.85
N SER A 262 -4.67 -0.66 -24.12
CA SER A 262 -3.71 -1.09 -25.15
C SER A 262 -2.77 0.03 -25.59
N THR A 263 -1.67 -0.31 -26.28
CA THR A 263 -0.79 0.68 -26.92
C THR A 263 -1.48 1.42 -28.06
N ASP A 264 -2.42 0.76 -28.76
CA ASP A 264 -3.24 1.38 -29.79
C ASP A 264 -4.13 2.50 -29.20
N ASP A 265 -4.79 2.25 -28.07
CA ASP A 265 -5.59 3.25 -27.37
C ASP A 265 -4.76 4.50 -27.01
N ILE A 266 -3.53 4.28 -26.55
CA ILE A 266 -2.61 5.37 -26.20
C ILE A 266 -2.20 6.15 -27.45
N ALA A 267 -1.80 5.45 -28.52
CA ALA A 267 -1.35 6.07 -29.76
C ALA A 267 -2.47 6.89 -30.43
N GLU A 268 -3.69 6.34 -30.49
CA GLU A 268 -4.88 7.04 -30.98
C GLU A 268 -5.17 8.31 -30.16
N ARG A 269 -5.22 8.19 -28.83
CA ARG A 269 -5.47 9.33 -27.92
C ARG A 269 -4.39 10.42 -28.03
N ALA A 270 -3.12 10.02 -28.21
CA ALA A 270 -1.99 10.94 -28.36
C ALA A 270 -1.87 11.54 -29.77
N SER A 271 -2.68 11.05 -30.73
CA SER A 271 -2.60 11.40 -32.16
C SER A 271 -1.19 11.17 -32.74
N ILE A 272 -0.65 9.97 -32.51
CA ILE A 272 0.66 9.52 -33.01
C ILE A 272 0.54 8.13 -33.64
N SER A 273 1.58 7.73 -34.42
CA SER A 273 1.69 6.35 -34.89
C SER A 273 2.21 5.42 -33.82
N LEU A 274 1.93 4.10 -33.94
CA LEU A 274 2.54 3.07 -33.09
C LEU A 274 4.07 3.08 -33.19
N SER A 275 4.63 3.36 -34.37
CA SER A 275 6.08 3.52 -34.55
C SER A 275 6.62 4.67 -33.70
N THR A 276 5.90 5.80 -33.62
CA THR A 276 6.27 6.91 -32.75
C THR A 276 6.15 6.51 -31.28
N PHE A 277 5.12 5.77 -30.88
CA PHE A 277 5.02 5.25 -29.51
C PHE A 277 6.24 4.41 -29.14
N TYR A 278 6.57 3.39 -29.97
CA TYR A 278 7.69 2.48 -29.68
C TYR A 278 9.07 3.13 -29.85
N SER A 279 9.19 4.30 -30.46
CA SER A 279 10.44 5.08 -30.43
C SER A 279 10.69 5.77 -29.09
N HIS A 280 9.67 5.91 -28.24
CA HIS A 280 9.75 6.53 -26.92
C HIS A 280 9.65 5.56 -25.76
N PHE A 281 8.85 4.49 -25.88
CA PHE A 281 8.52 3.57 -24.79
C PHE A 281 8.54 2.12 -25.29
N ALA A 282 9.10 1.21 -24.47
CA ALA A 282 9.18 -0.20 -24.80
C ALA A 282 7.79 -0.87 -24.80
N ASP A 283 6.92 -0.47 -23.89
CA ASP A 283 5.56 -0.99 -23.75
C ASP A 283 4.65 -0.02 -23.00
N LYS A 284 3.37 -0.40 -22.81
CA LYS A 284 2.40 0.44 -22.09
C LYS A 284 2.79 0.68 -20.63
N ARG A 285 3.49 -0.26 -19.98
CA ARG A 285 3.95 -0.14 -18.60
C ARG A 285 5.02 0.94 -18.49
N ASP A 286 5.99 0.92 -19.36
CA ASP A 286 7.05 1.93 -19.44
C ASP A 286 6.46 3.34 -19.63
N ALA A 287 5.47 3.48 -20.52
CA ALA A 287 4.75 4.73 -20.72
C ALA A 287 3.97 5.21 -19.47
N VAL A 288 3.34 4.28 -18.71
CA VAL A 288 2.68 4.61 -17.43
C VAL A 288 3.71 5.06 -16.38
N LEU A 289 4.86 4.40 -16.31
CA LEU A 289 5.92 4.78 -15.37
C LEU A 289 6.44 6.19 -15.65
N ALA A 290 6.62 6.54 -16.93
CA ALA A 290 7.01 7.89 -17.33
C ALA A 290 5.91 8.93 -17.04
N ALA A 291 4.64 8.58 -17.25
CA ALA A 291 3.50 9.43 -16.92
C ALA A 291 3.40 9.73 -15.42
N LEU A 292 3.64 8.72 -14.57
CA LEU A 292 3.71 8.90 -13.11
C LEU A 292 4.84 9.84 -12.71
N GLU A 293 6.04 9.69 -13.29
CA GLU A 293 7.20 10.55 -12.99
C GLU A 293 6.95 11.99 -13.42
N MET A 294 6.39 12.19 -14.61
CA MET A 294 6.08 13.52 -15.14
C MET A 294 5.05 14.24 -14.27
N GLY A 295 3.93 13.59 -13.96
CA GLY A 295 2.90 14.19 -13.12
C GLY A 295 3.39 14.48 -11.70
N ALA A 296 4.21 13.59 -11.12
CA ALA A 296 4.82 13.81 -9.83
C ALA A 296 5.81 15.00 -9.85
N ALA A 297 6.63 15.12 -10.89
CA ALA A 297 7.56 16.25 -11.04
C ALA A 297 6.82 17.59 -11.14
N GLN A 298 5.71 17.65 -11.90
CA GLN A 298 4.88 18.85 -12.02
C GLN A 298 4.18 19.19 -10.69
N MET A 299 3.69 18.18 -9.97
CA MET A 299 3.14 18.38 -8.63
C MET A 299 4.18 18.99 -7.69
N LEU A 300 5.37 18.40 -7.62
CA LEU A 300 6.46 18.89 -6.76
C LEU A 300 6.93 20.29 -7.16
N ALA A 301 6.96 20.62 -8.44
CA ALA A 301 7.26 21.97 -8.93
C ALA A 301 6.24 23.02 -8.45
N SER A 302 5.00 22.61 -8.16
CA SER A 302 3.99 23.49 -7.56
C SER A 302 4.11 23.57 -6.03
N VAL A 303 4.38 22.46 -5.38
CA VAL A 303 4.40 22.30 -3.92
C VAL A 303 5.63 22.95 -3.29
N THR A 304 6.82 22.68 -3.84
CA THR A 304 8.08 23.10 -3.22
C THR A 304 8.22 24.63 -3.08
N PRO A 305 7.97 25.44 -4.14
CA PRO A 305 8.06 26.90 -4.00
C PRO A 305 6.96 27.48 -3.10
N ALA A 306 5.78 26.83 -3.04
CA ALA A 306 4.70 27.28 -2.17
C ALA A 306 5.08 27.10 -0.70
N ALA A 307 5.60 25.93 -0.33
CA ALA A 307 6.05 25.63 1.02
C ALA A 307 7.23 26.51 1.47
N GLN A 308 8.18 26.79 0.57
CA GLN A 308 9.37 27.62 0.87
C GLN A 308 9.05 29.09 1.15
N ARG A 309 7.90 29.61 0.74
CA ARG A 309 7.46 30.96 1.03
C ARG A 309 6.83 31.14 2.41
N ALA A 310 6.61 30.04 3.13
CA ALA A 310 6.01 30.07 4.44
C ALA A 310 6.92 30.75 5.48
N ALA A 311 6.33 31.37 6.51
CA ALA A 311 7.06 32.01 7.58
C ALA A 311 7.82 31.02 8.47
N ASP A 312 7.28 29.81 8.63
CA ASP A 312 7.89 28.71 9.37
C ASP A 312 7.54 27.35 8.73
N TRP A 313 8.20 26.30 9.16
CA TRP A 313 8.00 24.96 8.58
C TRP A 313 6.60 24.38 8.84
N ARG A 314 5.92 24.75 9.94
CA ARG A 314 4.57 24.28 10.28
C ARG A 314 3.55 24.80 9.26
N GLU A 315 3.65 26.10 9.00
CA GLU A 315 2.87 26.74 7.94
C GLU A 315 3.25 26.21 6.56
N GLY A 316 4.53 25.93 6.34
CA GLY A 316 5.05 25.30 5.13
C GLY A 316 4.37 23.94 4.82
N VAL A 317 4.18 23.10 5.84
CA VAL A 317 3.44 21.82 5.72
C VAL A 317 2.01 22.06 5.28
N ARG A 318 1.30 22.99 5.90
CA ARG A 318 -0.10 23.32 5.55
C ARG A 318 -0.22 23.78 4.11
N ILE A 319 0.64 24.72 3.70
CA ILE A 319 0.66 25.28 2.33
C ILE A 319 1.05 24.21 1.31
N ALA A 320 1.99 23.30 1.66
CA ALA A 320 2.36 22.17 0.81
C ALA A 320 1.15 21.28 0.50
N TYR A 321 0.34 20.93 1.51
CA TYR A 321 -0.87 20.14 1.28
C TYR A 321 -1.93 20.88 0.48
N GLU A 322 -2.10 22.18 0.70
CA GLU A 322 -2.99 23.01 -0.14
C GLU A 322 -2.56 23.01 -1.61
N ALA A 323 -1.27 23.20 -1.88
CA ALA A 323 -0.74 23.21 -3.23
C ALA A 323 -0.85 21.83 -3.88
N MET A 324 -0.52 20.75 -3.16
CA MET A 324 -0.66 19.37 -3.61
C MET A 324 -2.11 19.03 -3.97
N VAL A 325 -3.03 19.33 -3.07
CA VAL A 325 -4.46 19.06 -3.29
C VAL A 325 -5.01 19.91 -4.44
N SER A 326 -4.60 21.18 -4.55
CA SER A 326 -4.99 22.04 -5.67
C SER A 326 -4.54 21.46 -7.02
N TYR A 327 -3.32 20.90 -7.08
CA TYR A 327 -2.81 20.22 -8.27
C TYR A 327 -3.63 18.95 -8.58
N LEU A 328 -3.86 18.08 -7.58
CA LEU A 328 -4.59 16.82 -7.77
C LEU A 328 -6.06 17.03 -8.15
N VAL A 329 -6.69 18.11 -7.68
CA VAL A 329 -8.04 18.50 -8.11
C VAL A 329 -8.06 19.00 -9.55
N ALA A 330 -7.02 19.73 -9.95
CA ALA A 330 -6.86 20.21 -11.32
C ALA A 330 -6.56 19.08 -12.32
N GLU A 331 -5.88 18.01 -11.85
CA GLU A 331 -5.47 16.84 -12.64
C GLU A 331 -6.12 15.54 -12.10
N PRO A 332 -7.46 15.40 -12.18
CA PRO A 332 -8.19 14.32 -11.51
C PRO A 332 -7.83 12.92 -12.05
N ALA A 333 -7.53 12.81 -13.35
CA ALA A 333 -7.09 11.56 -13.97
C ALA A 333 -5.70 11.14 -13.43
N PHE A 334 -4.77 12.10 -13.27
CA PHE A 334 -3.48 11.82 -12.63
C PHE A 334 -3.63 11.45 -11.16
N ALA A 335 -4.49 12.14 -10.41
CA ALA A 335 -4.77 11.80 -9.01
C ALA A 335 -5.26 10.36 -8.87
N ARG A 336 -6.14 9.90 -9.78
CA ARG A 336 -6.61 8.52 -9.82
C ARG A 336 -5.49 7.56 -10.18
N LEU A 337 -4.69 7.85 -11.21
CA LEU A 337 -3.55 7.03 -11.60
C LEU A 337 -2.56 6.86 -10.43
N ALA A 338 -2.17 7.97 -9.77
CA ALA A 338 -1.17 7.96 -8.71
C ALA A 338 -1.65 7.34 -7.39
N ALA A 339 -2.95 7.42 -7.09
CA ALA A 339 -3.51 6.96 -5.82
C ALA A 339 -4.19 5.58 -5.90
N VAL A 340 -4.75 5.21 -7.05
CA VAL A 340 -5.59 4.02 -7.21
C VAL A 340 -5.02 3.08 -8.26
N ASP A 341 -4.90 3.52 -9.51
CA ASP A 341 -4.57 2.64 -10.62
C ASP A 341 -3.10 2.18 -10.60
N VAL A 342 -2.21 2.89 -9.89
CA VAL A 342 -0.79 2.56 -9.71
C VAL A 342 -0.57 1.13 -9.19
N TYR A 343 -1.49 0.61 -8.42
CA TYR A 343 -1.42 -0.74 -7.87
C TYR A 343 -1.56 -1.82 -8.95
N ALA A 344 -2.41 -1.60 -9.94
CA ALA A 344 -2.60 -2.52 -11.06
C ALA A 344 -1.41 -2.53 -12.06
N VAL A 345 -0.55 -1.52 -12.02
CA VAL A 345 0.64 -1.43 -12.89
C VAL A 345 1.77 -2.33 -12.39
N GLY A 346 1.85 -2.57 -11.07
CA GLY A 346 2.78 -3.51 -10.46
C GLY A 346 3.91 -2.86 -9.65
N PRO A 347 4.86 -3.68 -9.14
CA PRO A 347 5.84 -3.26 -8.14
C PRO A 347 6.73 -2.08 -8.56
N ALA A 348 7.08 -1.99 -9.85
CA ALA A 348 7.89 -0.87 -10.37
C ALA A 348 7.19 0.49 -10.24
N ALA A 349 5.87 0.53 -10.47
CA ALA A 349 5.07 1.74 -10.31
C ALA A 349 4.92 2.12 -8.83
N LEU A 350 4.71 1.14 -7.97
CA LEU A 350 4.67 1.34 -6.52
C LEU A 350 6.00 1.89 -5.99
N ALA A 351 7.13 1.39 -6.48
CA ALA A 351 8.44 1.91 -6.12
C ALA A 351 8.65 3.37 -6.56
N ARG A 352 8.09 3.78 -7.72
CA ARG A 352 8.13 5.19 -8.18
C ARG A 352 7.27 6.09 -7.31
N ARG A 353 6.04 5.66 -7.03
CA ARG A 353 5.15 6.34 -6.07
C ARG A 353 5.84 6.52 -4.71
N ASP A 354 6.47 5.47 -4.20
CA ASP A 354 7.13 5.49 -2.90
C ASP A 354 8.28 6.49 -2.85
N ARG A 355 9.05 6.65 -3.94
CA ARG A 355 10.08 7.71 -4.01
C ARG A 355 9.49 9.12 -3.89
N VAL A 356 8.31 9.36 -4.48
CA VAL A 356 7.62 10.65 -4.35
C VAL A 356 7.19 10.88 -2.90
N ILE A 357 6.59 9.87 -2.27
CA ILE A 357 6.18 9.92 -0.86
C ILE A 357 7.40 10.16 0.04
N ASP A 358 8.51 9.45 -0.19
CA ASP A 358 9.74 9.60 0.57
C ASP A 358 10.36 11.00 0.39
N SER A 359 10.25 11.61 -0.81
CA SER A 359 10.73 12.99 -1.04
C SER A 359 9.91 14.03 -0.27
N MET A 360 8.62 13.79 -0.06
CA MET A 360 7.79 14.68 0.76
C MET A 360 8.15 14.58 2.25
N SER A 361 8.54 13.41 2.74
CA SER A 361 8.99 13.26 4.13
C SER A 361 10.29 14.03 4.42
N ALA A 362 11.12 14.28 3.41
CA ALA A 362 12.32 15.11 3.55
C ALA A 362 12.01 16.58 3.93
N MET A 363 10.80 17.07 3.62
CA MET A 363 10.32 18.40 4.03
C MET A 363 10.17 18.54 5.55
N LEU A 364 10.14 17.42 6.29
CA LEU A 364 10.06 17.39 7.75
C LEU A 364 11.45 17.52 8.45
N ALA A 365 12.54 17.72 7.69
CA ALA A 365 13.88 17.90 8.28
C ALA A 365 13.93 19.00 9.35
N PRO A 366 13.32 20.19 9.20
CA PRO A 366 13.27 21.20 10.26
C PRO A 366 12.50 20.71 11.51
N ALA A 367 11.40 19.97 11.34
CA ALA A 367 10.62 19.42 12.44
C ALA A 367 11.46 18.45 13.30
N PHE A 368 12.25 17.59 12.67
CA PHE A 368 13.17 16.68 13.36
C PHE A 368 14.36 17.40 14.01
N ALA A 369 14.78 18.54 13.48
CA ALA A 369 15.83 19.35 14.10
C ALA A 369 15.35 20.00 15.39
N GLU A 370 14.11 20.50 15.43
CA GLU A 370 13.48 21.09 16.61
C GLU A 370 13.07 20.02 17.64
N ASN A 371 12.71 18.80 17.19
CA ASN A 371 12.17 17.74 18.04
C ASN A 371 12.95 16.42 17.84
N PRO A 372 14.21 16.34 18.31
CA PRO A 372 15.06 15.17 18.11
C PRO A 372 14.59 13.90 18.85
N ALA A 373 13.65 14.02 19.79
CA ALA A 373 13.03 12.89 20.48
C ALA A 373 12.06 12.11 19.59
N VAL A 374 11.50 12.73 18.54
CA VAL A 374 10.62 12.03 17.59
C VAL A 374 11.43 11.04 16.76
N PRO A 375 11.03 9.75 16.73
CA PRO A 375 11.76 8.73 15.99
C PRO A 375 11.85 9.05 14.49
N LYS A 376 13.00 8.84 13.87
CA LYS A 376 13.20 9.10 12.42
C LYS A 376 12.20 8.39 11.52
N ILE A 377 11.74 7.19 11.94
CA ILE A 377 10.74 6.42 11.21
C ILE A 377 9.38 7.13 11.12
N ALA A 378 9.10 8.08 12.03
CA ALA A 378 7.87 8.85 12.00
C ALA A 378 7.68 9.59 10.67
N GLY A 379 8.76 10.08 10.04
CA GLY A 379 8.67 10.75 8.73
C GLY A 379 8.10 9.83 7.63
N GLU A 380 8.58 8.59 7.55
CA GLU A 380 8.07 7.60 6.61
C GLU A 380 6.62 7.18 6.95
N ALA A 381 6.33 6.98 8.24
CA ALA A 381 5.01 6.60 8.70
C ALA A 381 3.98 7.72 8.45
N ILE A 382 4.30 8.98 8.74
CA ILE A 382 3.45 10.15 8.46
C ILE A 382 3.17 10.26 6.95
N ALA A 383 4.19 10.14 6.11
CA ALA A 383 4.01 10.19 4.66
C ALA A 383 3.09 9.07 4.15
N GLY A 384 3.21 7.86 4.72
CA GLY A 384 2.29 6.75 4.46
C GLY A 384 0.87 7.01 4.95
N ALA A 385 0.73 7.61 6.14
CA ALA A 385 -0.56 7.99 6.73
C ALA A 385 -1.32 8.99 5.85
N VAL A 386 -0.64 10.04 5.41
CA VAL A 386 -1.23 11.06 4.52
C VAL A 386 -1.58 10.47 3.16
N TYR A 387 -0.72 9.59 2.61
CA TYR A 387 -1.03 8.89 1.36
C TYR A 387 -2.26 7.98 1.50
N ALA A 388 -2.44 7.30 2.62
CA ALA A 388 -3.62 6.47 2.87
C ALA A 388 -4.91 7.30 2.86
N LEU A 389 -4.91 8.47 3.50
CA LEU A 389 -6.04 9.42 3.43
C LEU A 389 -6.33 9.83 1.99
N LEU A 390 -5.32 10.25 1.25
CA LEU A 390 -5.44 10.65 -0.15
C LEU A 390 -6.04 9.52 -1.00
N ARG A 391 -5.48 8.30 -0.88
CA ARG A 391 -5.97 7.11 -1.60
C ARG A 391 -7.43 6.82 -1.27
N ASN A 392 -7.77 6.82 0.01
CA ASN A 392 -9.16 6.57 0.47
C ASN A 392 -10.12 7.61 -0.10
N ARG A 393 -9.75 8.89 -0.07
CA ARG A 393 -10.59 9.98 -0.60
C ARG A 393 -10.77 9.87 -2.11
N VAL A 394 -9.70 9.65 -2.86
CA VAL A 394 -9.76 9.52 -4.33
C VAL A 394 -10.59 8.30 -4.73
N ARG A 395 -10.42 7.16 -4.04
CA ARG A 395 -11.13 5.91 -4.31
C ARG A 395 -12.64 6.02 -4.04
N ASN A 396 -13.03 6.62 -2.91
CA ASN A 396 -14.40 6.60 -2.42
C ASN A 396 -15.18 7.89 -2.64
N GLY A 397 -14.53 9.01 -2.94
CA GLY A 397 -15.18 10.32 -3.08
C GLY A 397 -14.74 11.16 -4.26
N GLY A 398 -13.70 10.74 -4.94
CA GLY A 398 -13.09 11.45 -6.05
C GLY A 398 -12.15 12.59 -5.62
N PRO A 399 -11.25 13.02 -6.52
CA PRO A 399 -10.23 14.04 -6.21
C PRO A 399 -10.79 15.39 -5.79
N GLN A 400 -12.02 15.75 -6.24
CA GLN A 400 -12.67 17.03 -5.93
C GLN A 400 -12.96 17.20 -4.43
N ARG A 401 -12.96 16.11 -3.66
CA ARG A 401 -13.16 16.12 -2.22
C ARG A 401 -11.87 16.20 -1.41
N LEU A 402 -10.70 16.12 -2.03
CA LEU A 402 -9.40 16.21 -1.36
C LEU A 402 -9.23 17.47 -0.50
N PRO A 403 -9.78 18.66 -0.85
CA PRO A 403 -9.69 19.82 0.00
C PRO A 403 -10.28 19.62 1.41
N GLU A 404 -11.25 18.71 1.56
CA GLU A 404 -11.87 18.39 2.85
C GLU A 404 -10.84 17.80 3.84
N ASP A 405 -9.75 17.16 3.34
CA ASP A 405 -8.75 16.45 4.16
C ASP A 405 -7.48 17.26 4.45
N VAL A 406 -7.32 18.46 3.90
CA VAL A 406 -6.11 19.29 4.09
C VAL A 406 -5.80 19.54 5.56
N SER A 407 -6.82 19.93 6.35
CA SER A 407 -6.63 20.16 7.78
C SER A 407 -6.27 18.89 8.53
N LEU A 408 -6.85 17.75 8.16
CA LEU A 408 -6.55 16.47 8.77
C LEU A 408 -5.11 16.01 8.42
N ALA A 409 -4.69 16.12 7.16
CA ALA A 409 -3.33 15.81 6.73
C ALA A 409 -2.30 16.69 7.45
N THR A 410 -2.61 17.98 7.60
CA THR A 410 -1.78 18.94 8.36
C THR A 410 -1.67 18.53 9.82
N TYR A 411 -2.79 18.21 10.47
CA TYR A 411 -2.82 17.77 11.87
C TYR A 411 -1.99 16.50 12.07
N ILE A 412 -2.22 15.47 11.25
CA ILE A 412 -1.48 14.19 11.33
C ILE A 412 0.02 14.41 11.16
N THR A 413 0.42 15.34 10.31
CA THR A 413 1.84 15.62 10.08
C THR A 413 2.48 16.35 11.26
N LEU A 414 1.77 17.30 11.87
CA LEU A 414 2.34 18.18 12.87
C LEU A 414 2.23 17.62 14.30
N ALA A 415 1.15 16.90 14.62
CA ALA A 415 0.85 16.46 15.97
C ALA A 415 2.00 15.75 16.70
N PRO A 416 2.77 14.84 16.08
CA PRO A 416 3.90 14.18 16.72
C PRO A 416 5.05 15.11 17.12
N PHE A 417 5.14 16.28 16.49
CA PHE A 417 6.24 17.23 16.70
C PHE A 417 5.87 18.38 17.64
N VAL A 418 4.64 18.89 17.53
CA VAL A 418 4.24 20.13 18.24
C VAL A 418 3.08 19.93 19.20
N GLY A 419 2.58 18.71 19.32
CA GLY A 419 1.41 18.39 20.15
C GLY A 419 0.06 18.76 19.50
N PRO A 420 -1.05 18.32 20.11
CA PRO A 420 -2.38 18.43 19.52
C PRO A 420 -2.90 19.86 19.41
N GLU A 421 -2.59 20.74 20.36
CA GLU A 421 -3.08 22.12 20.41
C GLU A 421 -2.51 22.93 19.24
N GLU A 422 -1.19 22.96 19.10
CA GLU A 422 -0.53 23.74 18.06
C GLU A 422 -0.81 23.13 16.68
N ALA A 423 -0.77 21.80 16.54
CA ALA A 423 -1.10 21.12 15.30
C ALA A 423 -2.53 21.46 14.83
N CYS A 424 -3.52 21.46 15.75
CA CYS A 424 -4.90 21.83 15.46
C CYS A 424 -5.02 23.33 15.08
N ALA A 425 -4.31 24.21 15.78
CA ALA A 425 -4.32 25.66 15.51
C ALA A 425 -3.78 25.93 14.07
N VAL A 426 -2.67 25.31 13.69
CA VAL A 426 -2.09 25.47 12.32
C VAL A 426 -3.03 24.85 11.27
N ALA A 427 -3.53 23.64 11.50
CA ALA A 427 -4.43 22.93 10.58
C ALA A 427 -5.71 23.73 10.28
N ASN A 428 -6.20 24.48 11.24
CA ASN A 428 -7.42 25.28 11.14
C ASN A 428 -7.22 26.71 10.62
N ARG A 429 -5.98 27.14 10.33
CA ARG A 429 -5.72 28.46 9.73
C ARG A 429 -6.44 28.59 8.39
N ARG A 430 -6.98 29.79 8.13
CA ARG A 430 -7.53 30.11 6.80
C ARG A 430 -6.38 30.34 5.81
N PRO A 431 -6.61 30.06 4.51
CA PRO A 431 -5.65 30.38 3.45
C PRO A 431 -5.34 31.87 3.39
#